data_0f9729ab5f083054b5ef41d4eb93d0ef
#
_entry.id   0f9729ab5f083054b5ef41d4eb93d0ef
#
_cell.length_a   1.000
_cell.length_b   1.000
_cell.length_c   1.000
_cell.angle_alpha   90.00
_cell.angle_beta   90.00
_cell.angle_gamma   90.00
#
_symmetry.space_group_name_H-M   'P 1'
#
loop_
_entity.id
_entity.type
_entity.pdbx_description
1 polymer ?
#
loop_
_entity_poly.entity_id
_entity_poly.type
_entity_poly.pdbx_seq_one_letter_code
_entity_poly.pdbx_strand_id
1 'polypeptide(L)'
;CSEPHIVLRSIDLGASETISTYEELAAFNKVGSPFSIPKAALSLSGFLPQFCKDQYRSLEEQLRAFGCGLEVTLLSAIPAGSGLGTSSVLAATVLGALSDFCGLGWDKAEIGHRTLVLEQLLTTGGGWQDQFGGLLPGIKLLQTERGFCQNPEVRYMPDALFNLPEYKACHLLYYTGITRTAKTILAEIVRRMFLNEHDELAQLREMKAHALDMFDAIQR
;
A
#
# COMPACT_ATOMS: atom_id res chain seq x y z
N CYS A 1 -20.70 1.69 -14.37
CA CYS A 1 -20.95 0.88 -15.59
C CYS A 1 -22.37 0.34 -15.57
N SER A 2 -23.08 0.35 -16.70
CA SER A 2 -24.46 -0.17 -16.78
C SER A 2 -24.53 -1.70 -16.78
N GLU A 3 -23.48 -2.35 -17.24
CA GLU A 3 -23.39 -3.81 -17.26
C GLU A 3 -22.72 -4.34 -15.99
N PRO A 4 -23.13 -5.52 -15.48
CA PRO A 4 -22.66 -6.06 -14.20
C PRO A 4 -21.30 -6.75 -14.34
N HIS A 5 -20.28 -5.96 -14.64
CA HIS A 5 -18.89 -6.39 -14.69
C HIS A 5 -17.98 -5.30 -14.12
N ILE A 6 -16.72 -5.61 -13.89
CA ILE A 6 -15.71 -4.66 -13.40
C ILE A 6 -14.71 -4.40 -14.53
N VAL A 7 -14.47 -3.13 -14.85
CA VAL A 7 -13.46 -2.72 -15.82
C VAL A 7 -12.32 -2.06 -15.07
N LEU A 8 -11.09 -2.53 -15.29
CA LEU A 8 -9.88 -1.92 -14.80
C LEU A 8 -9.10 -1.31 -15.97
N ARG A 9 -8.64 -0.08 -15.80
CA ARG A 9 -7.81 0.64 -16.78
C ARG A 9 -6.59 1.23 -16.09
N SER A 10 -5.43 1.16 -16.74
CA SER A 10 -4.22 1.89 -16.35
C SER A 10 -3.83 2.81 -17.51
N ILE A 11 -3.84 4.11 -17.25
CA ILE A 11 -3.53 5.13 -18.28
C ILE A 11 -2.03 5.09 -18.58
N ASP A 12 -1.21 5.04 -17.55
CA ASP A 12 0.25 5.02 -17.64
C ASP A 12 0.81 3.75 -18.29
N LEU A 13 0.13 2.61 -18.12
CA LEU A 13 0.53 1.34 -18.74
C LEU A 13 -0.19 1.07 -20.07
N GLY A 14 -1.20 1.86 -20.44
CA GLY A 14 -2.01 1.62 -21.64
C GLY A 14 -2.76 0.28 -21.60
N ALA A 15 -3.06 -0.24 -20.41
CA ALA A 15 -3.66 -1.56 -20.22
C ALA A 15 -5.13 -1.45 -19.78
N SER A 16 -5.93 -2.45 -20.15
CA SER A 16 -7.32 -2.58 -19.71
C SER A 16 -7.67 -4.05 -19.51
N GLU A 17 -8.47 -4.35 -18.50
CA GLU A 17 -8.97 -5.69 -18.21
C GLU A 17 -10.43 -5.61 -17.78
N THR A 18 -11.27 -6.54 -18.29
CA THR A 18 -12.65 -6.71 -17.84
C THR A 18 -12.74 -7.98 -17.00
N ILE A 19 -13.40 -7.87 -15.84
CA ILE A 19 -13.56 -8.94 -14.85
C ILE A 19 -15.05 -9.23 -14.74
N SER A 20 -15.43 -10.47 -15.00
CA SER A 20 -16.81 -10.94 -14.99
C SER A 20 -17.06 -12.07 -14.00
N THR A 21 -15.99 -12.66 -13.45
CA THR A 21 -16.08 -13.79 -12.52
C THR A 21 -15.25 -13.56 -11.24
N TYR A 22 -15.57 -14.31 -10.19
CA TYR A 22 -14.80 -14.30 -8.95
C TYR A 22 -13.38 -14.85 -9.14
N GLU A 23 -13.19 -15.82 -10.03
CA GLU A 23 -11.89 -16.40 -10.36
C GLU A 23 -10.97 -15.36 -10.99
N GLU A 24 -11.50 -14.56 -11.91
CA GLU A 24 -10.76 -13.46 -12.54
C GLU A 24 -10.39 -12.38 -11.51
N LEU A 25 -11.30 -12.06 -10.58
CA LEU A 25 -11.04 -11.10 -9.50
C LEU A 25 -10.02 -11.65 -8.50
N ALA A 26 -10.12 -12.94 -8.15
CA ALA A 26 -9.21 -13.60 -7.21
C ALA A 26 -7.78 -13.77 -7.77
N ALA A 27 -7.59 -13.62 -9.08
CA ALA A 27 -6.28 -13.73 -9.74
C ALA A 27 -5.38 -12.48 -9.52
N PHE A 28 -5.44 -11.84 -8.34
CA PHE A 28 -4.64 -10.66 -8.00
C PHE A 28 -3.16 -10.98 -7.78
N ASN A 29 -2.80 -12.21 -7.49
CA ASN A 29 -1.40 -12.64 -7.29
C ASN A 29 -0.71 -13.17 -8.55
N LYS A 30 -1.36 -13.07 -9.73
CA LYS A 30 -0.77 -13.45 -11.01
C LYS A 30 0.45 -12.60 -11.31
N VAL A 31 1.60 -13.25 -11.46
CA VAL A 31 2.87 -12.58 -11.74
C VAL A 31 2.77 -11.80 -13.07
N GLY A 32 3.19 -10.53 -13.04
CA GLY A 32 3.17 -9.64 -14.20
C GLY A 32 1.82 -9.00 -14.53
N SER A 33 0.78 -9.22 -13.72
CA SER A 33 -0.50 -8.53 -13.91
C SER A 33 -0.37 -7.05 -13.52
N PRO A 34 -0.74 -6.10 -14.38
CA PRO A 34 -0.75 -4.67 -14.05
C PRO A 34 -1.89 -4.31 -13.07
N PHE A 35 -2.84 -5.23 -12.85
CA PHE A 35 -4.04 -5.01 -12.06
C PHE A 35 -4.09 -5.77 -10.73
N SER A 36 -2.96 -6.27 -10.25
CA SER A 36 -2.88 -6.98 -8.95
C SER A 36 -3.41 -6.13 -7.80
N ILE A 37 -2.97 -4.87 -7.70
CA ILE A 37 -3.40 -3.94 -6.63
C ILE A 37 -4.91 -3.66 -6.67
N PRO A 38 -5.51 -3.18 -7.78
CA PRO A 38 -6.94 -2.90 -7.80
C PRO A 38 -7.81 -4.16 -7.63
N LYS A 39 -7.40 -5.33 -8.12
CA LYS A 39 -8.09 -6.59 -7.86
C LYS A 39 -8.10 -6.96 -6.38
N ALA A 40 -6.96 -6.87 -5.72
CA ALA A 40 -6.86 -7.13 -4.28
C ALA A 40 -7.64 -6.11 -3.46
N ALA A 41 -7.62 -4.82 -3.86
CA ALA A 41 -8.40 -3.78 -3.20
C ALA A 41 -9.91 -4.01 -3.34
N LEU A 42 -10.40 -4.34 -4.53
CA LEU A 42 -11.81 -4.70 -4.76
C LEU A 42 -12.21 -5.93 -3.92
N SER A 43 -11.33 -6.93 -3.86
CA SER A 43 -11.55 -8.13 -3.05
C SER A 43 -11.77 -7.76 -1.58
N LEU A 44 -10.86 -6.97 -1.00
CA LEU A 44 -10.93 -6.49 0.40
C LEU A 44 -12.10 -5.54 0.65
N SER A 45 -12.61 -4.87 -0.39
CA SER A 45 -13.79 -4.02 -0.31
C SER A 45 -15.12 -4.80 -0.35
N GLY A 46 -15.05 -6.13 -0.36
CA GLY A 46 -16.22 -7.00 -0.26
C GLY A 46 -16.71 -7.57 -1.59
N PHE A 47 -16.01 -7.35 -2.73
CA PHE A 47 -16.40 -7.92 -4.02
C PHE A 47 -15.93 -9.36 -4.23
N LEU A 48 -15.28 -9.98 -3.24
CA LEU A 48 -14.93 -11.39 -3.24
C LEU A 48 -15.65 -12.11 -2.09
N PRO A 49 -16.20 -13.32 -2.27
CA PRO A 49 -16.99 -14.02 -1.23
C PRO A 49 -16.29 -14.15 0.11
N GLN A 50 -14.95 -14.31 0.13
CA GLN A 50 -14.15 -14.43 1.35
C GLN A 50 -14.16 -13.17 2.23
N PHE A 51 -14.45 -12.00 1.63
CA PHE A 51 -14.46 -10.70 2.30
C PHE A 51 -15.86 -10.06 2.32
N CYS A 52 -16.86 -10.74 1.76
CA CYS A 52 -18.24 -10.29 1.74
C CYS A 52 -19.03 -10.93 2.89
N LYS A 53 -19.91 -10.14 3.54
CA LYS A 53 -20.83 -10.67 4.55
C LYS A 53 -21.99 -11.44 3.94
N ASP A 54 -22.43 -11.00 2.77
CA ASP A 54 -23.53 -11.62 2.03
C ASP A 54 -23.02 -12.69 1.08
N GLN A 55 -23.87 -13.66 0.76
CA GLN A 55 -23.51 -14.73 -0.16
C GLN A 55 -24.21 -14.53 -1.51
N TYR A 56 -23.43 -14.49 -2.56
CA TYR A 56 -23.88 -14.41 -3.95
C TYR A 56 -23.33 -15.59 -4.74
N ARG A 57 -24.10 -16.04 -5.74
CA ARG A 57 -23.72 -17.18 -6.59
C ARG A 57 -22.64 -16.82 -7.61
N SER A 58 -22.59 -15.55 -8.01
CA SER A 58 -21.65 -15.03 -9.00
C SER A 58 -21.33 -13.56 -8.75
N LEU A 59 -20.23 -13.08 -9.33
CA LEU A 59 -19.87 -11.65 -9.33
C LEU A 59 -20.95 -10.82 -10.02
N GLU A 60 -21.55 -11.34 -11.08
CA GLU A 60 -22.65 -10.69 -11.78
C GLU A 60 -23.87 -10.47 -10.86
N GLU A 61 -24.29 -11.50 -10.12
CA GLU A 61 -25.38 -11.39 -9.14
C GLU A 61 -25.08 -10.35 -8.07
N GLN A 62 -23.84 -10.35 -7.55
CA GLN A 62 -23.39 -9.38 -6.56
C GLN A 62 -23.42 -7.95 -7.09
N LEU A 63 -22.93 -7.71 -8.32
CA LEU A 63 -22.94 -6.40 -8.94
C LEU A 63 -24.35 -5.90 -9.28
N ARG A 64 -25.27 -6.81 -9.65
CA ARG A 64 -26.70 -6.48 -9.81
C ARG A 64 -27.33 -6.08 -8.47
N ALA A 65 -27.01 -6.77 -7.39
CA ALA A 65 -27.47 -6.43 -6.04
C ALA A 65 -26.85 -5.10 -5.55
N PHE A 66 -25.61 -4.83 -5.91
CA PHE A 66 -24.94 -3.55 -5.65
C PHE A 66 -25.54 -2.39 -6.48
N GLY A 67 -26.21 -2.70 -7.57
CA GLY A 67 -26.93 -1.74 -8.42
C GLY A 67 -26.18 -1.26 -9.66
N CYS A 68 -24.90 -1.59 -9.82
CA CYS A 68 -24.12 -1.20 -11.00
C CYS A 68 -22.86 -2.06 -11.16
N GLY A 69 -22.29 -2.06 -12.36
CA GLY A 69 -20.91 -2.48 -12.58
C GLY A 69 -19.92 -1.37 -12.19
N LEU A 70 -18.66 -1.71 -12.13
CA LEU A 70 -17.59 -0.79 -11.68
C LEU A 70 -16.61 -0.51 -12.82
N GLU A 71 -16.13 0.72 -12.87
CA GLU A 71 -14.98 1.09 -13.69
C GLU A 71 -13.95 1.80 -12.80
N VAL A 72 -12.74 1.25 -12.73
CA VAL A 72 -11.63 1.80 -11.95
C VAL A 72 -10.51 2.17 -12.92
N THR A 73 -10.25 3.47 -13.05
CA THR A 73 -9.18 3.99 -13.90
C THR A 73 -8.03 4.48 -13.02
N LEU A 74 -6.83 3.99 -13.30
CA LEU A 74 -5.61 4.26 -12.55
C LEU A 74 -4.65 5.13 -13.36
N LEU A 75 -3.97 6.04 -12.68
CA LEU A 75 -2.84 6.79 -13.20
C LEU A 75 -1.77 6.88 -12.12
N SER A 76 -0.58 6.36 -12.40
CA SER A 76 0.60 6.54 -11.54
C SER A 76 1.62 7.40 -12.27
N ALA A 77 1.85 8.60 -11.77
CA ALA A 77 2.85 9.53 -12.32
C ALA A 77 4.27 9.28 -11.79
N ILE A 78 4.41 8.39 -10.81
CA ILE A 78 5.69 8.04 -10.19
C ILE A 78 6.15 6.69 -10.76
N PRO A 79 7.41 6.58 -11.23
CA PRO A 79 7.92 5.32 -11.78
C PRO A 79 7.82 4.17 -10.79
N ALA A 80 7.33 3.02 -11.25
CA ALA A 80 7.32 1.79 -10.45
C ALA A 80 8.75 1.40 -10.07
N GLY A 81 8.93 0.90 -8.84
CA GLY A 81 10.25 0.50 -8.32
C GLY A 81 11.20 1.66 -8.00
N SER A 82 10.70 2.90 -7.95
CA SER A 82 11.48 4.09 -7.58
C SER A 82 11.94 4.13 -6.12
N GLY A 83 11.41 3.26 -5.26
CA GLY A 83 11.70 3.29 -3.81
C GLY A 83 10.94 4.37 -3.03
N LEU A 84 9.95 5.01 -3.67
CA LEU A 84 9.15 6.08 -3.05
C LEU A 84 7.82 5.57 -2.46
N GLY A 85 7.71 4.27 -2.16
CA GLY A 85 6.48 3.69 -1.61
C GLY A 85 5.27 3.70 -2.57
N THR A 86 5.52 3.83 -3.89
CA THR A 86 4.46 4.04 -4.90
C THR A 86 3.38 2.97 -4.87
N SER A 87 3.76 1.73 -4.65
CA SER A 87 2.82 0.59 -4.58
C SER A 87 1.84 0.75 -3.42
N SER A 88 2.36 1.08 -2.24
CA SER A 88 1.56 1.28 -1.02
C SER A 88 0.66 2.51 -1.13
N VAL A 89 1.17 3.61 -1.69
CA VAL A 89 0.38 4.82 -1.92
C VAL A 89 -0.75 4.57 -2.91
N LEU A 90 -0.48 3.86 -4.01
CA LEU A 90 -1.50 3.45 -4.98
C LEU A 90 -2.57 2.56 -4.33
N ALA A 91 -2.15 1.55 -3.57
CA ALA A 91 -3.06 0.65 -2.87
C ALA A 91 -3.95 1.41 -1.88
N ALA A 92 -3.37 2.29 -1.06
CA ALA A 92 -4.11 3.12 -0.12
C ALA A 92 -5.11 4.06 -0.82
N THR A 93 -4.71 4.64 -1.96
CA THR A 93 -5.58 5.51 -2.76
C THR A 93 -6.78 4.75 -3.33
N VAL A 94 -6.55 3.56 -3.89
CA VAL A 94 -7.63 2.71 -4.41
C VAL A 94 -8.57 2.25 -3.30
N LEU A 95 -8.04 1.82 -2.16
CA LEU A 95 -8.85 1.42 -0.99
C LEU A 95 -9.66 2.61 -0.45
N GLY A 96 -9.07 3.80 -0.37
CA GLY A 96 -9.77 5.01 0.05
C GLY A 96 -10.91 5.40 -0.90
N ALA A 97 -10.65 5.36 -2.21
CA ALA A 97 -11.66 5.62 -3.23
C ALA A 97 -12.81 4.60 -3.18
N LEU A 98 -12.50 3.31 -2.99
CA LEU A 98 -13.51 2.26 -2.83
C LEU A 98 -14.28 2.41 -1.52
N SER A 99 -13.61 2.82 -0.44
CA SER A 99 -14.28 3.09 0.83
C SER A 99 -15.33 4.20 0.70
N ASP A 100 -14.97 5.29 0.03
CA ASP A 100 -15.89 6.40 -0.22
C ASP A 100 -17.02 5.98 -1.17
N PHE A 101 -16.70 5.39 -2.31
CA PHE A 101 -17.65 4.98 -3.34
C PHE A 101 -18.65 3.93 -2.84
N CYS A 102 -18.19 2.95 -2.06
CA CYS A 102 -19.03 1.87 -1.53
C CYS A 102 -19.67 2.19 -0.16
N GLY A 103 -19.40 3.38 0.40
CA GLY A 103 -19.92 3.77 1.71
C GLY A 103 -19.40 2.92 2.87
N LEU A 104 -18.13 2.44 2.80
CA LEU A 104 -17.57 1.54 3.81
C LEU A 104 -17.15 2.26 5.10
N GLY A 105 -16.94 3.58 5.04
CA GLY A 105 -16.66 4.41 6.19
C GLY A 105 -15.28 4.18 6.84
N TRP A 106 -14.29 3.70 6.07
CA TRP A 106 -12.95 3.47 6.59
C TRP A 106 -12.24 4.79 6.84
N ASP A 107 -11.68 4.94 8.03
CA ASP A 107 -10.77 6.03 8.33
C ASP A 107 -9.35 5.75 7.82
N LYS A 108 -8.44 6.72 8.01
CA LYS A 108 -7.06 6.57 7.54
C LYS A 108 -6.31 5.42 8.21
N ALA A 109 -6.59 5.15 9.48
CA ALA A 109 -5.96 4.04 10.19
C ALA A 109 -6.40 2.70 9.60
N GLU A 110 -7.70 2.53 9.37
CA GLU A 110 -8.25 1.33 8.73
C GLU A 110 -7.75 1.16 7.30
N ILE A 111 -7.67 2.23 6.50
CA ILE A 111 -7.08 2.19 5.16
C ILE A 111 -5.61 1.75 5.23
N GLY A 112 -4.84 2.26 6.19
CA GLY A 112 -3.45 1.85 6.40
C GLY A 112 -3.31 0.36 6.71
N HIS A 113 -4.12 -0.17 7.61
CA HIS A 113 -4.15 -1.60 7.94
C HIS A 113 -4.58 -2.46 6.74
N ARG A 114 -5.62 -2.05 6.00
CA ARG A 114 -6.06 -2.76 4.80
C ARG A 114 -5.03 -2.74 3.69
N THR A 115 -4.27 -1.65 3.58
CA THR A 115 -3.15 -1.56 2.65
C THR A 115 -2.07 -2.58 3.01
N LEU A 116 -1.75 -2.72 4.30
CA LEU A 116 -0.82 -3.74 4.77
C LEU A 116 -1.33 -5.16 4.45
N VAL A 117 -2.61 -5.45 4.71
CA VAL A 117 -3.24 -6.73 4.37
C VAL A 117 -3.18 -6.98 2.86
N LEU A 118 -3.50 -5.97 2.05
CA LEU A 118 -3.43 -6.05 0.58
C LEU A 118 -2.04 -6.46 0.12
N GLU A 119 -1.00 -5.85 0.65
CA GLU A 119 0.38 -6.19 0.28
C GLU A 119 0.77 -7.61 0.72
N GLN A 120 0.26 -8.09 1.86
CA GLN A 120 0.44 -9.48 2.25
C GLN A 120 -0.25 -10.45 1.28
N LEU A 121 -1.46 -10.13 0.81
CA LEU A 121 -2.16 -10.89 -0.22
C LEU A 121 -1.37 -10.96 -1.54
N LEU A 122 -0.67 -9.88 -1.88
CA LEU A 122 0.22 -9.82 -3.05
C LEU A 122 1.59 -10.48 -2.81
N THR A 123 1.82 -11.02 -1.61
CA THR A 123 3.08 -11.67 -1.22
C THR A 123 4.32 -10.75 -1.35
N THR A 124 4.15 -9.47 -1.18
CA THR A 124 5.27 -8.51 -1.25
C THR A 124 6.13 -8.53 0.02
N GLY A 125 5.58 -8.98 1.14
CA GLY A 125 6.32 -9.14 2.40
C GLY A 125 6.79 -7.83 3.04
N GLY A 126 6.22 -6.70 2.62
CA GLY A 126 6.55 -5.37 3.14
C GLY A 126 6.14 -5.18 4.60
N GLY A 127 6.76 -4.21 5.27
CA GLY A 127 6.34 -3.71 6.58
C GLY A 127 5.23 -2.67 6.45
N TRP A 128 4.99 -1.92 7.52
CA TRP A 128 3.93 -0.90 7.60
C TRP A 128 4.42 0.53 7.32
N GLN A 129 5.71 0.74 7.07
CA GLN A 129 6.34 2.05 6.91
C GLN A 129 5.73 2.86 5.75
N ASP A 130 5.67 2.29 4.56
CA ASP A 130 5.21 2.98 3.35
C ASP A 130 3.70 3.25 3.40
N GLN A 131 2.92 2.32 3.95
CA GLN A 131 1.47 2.42 4.07
C GLN A 131 1.08 3.60 4.94
N PHE A 132 1.59 3.66 6.17
CA PHE A 132 1.29 4.76 7.10
C PHE A 132 2.10 6.02 6.78
N GLY A 133 3.32 5.87 6.28
CA GLY A 133 4.18 6.97 5.85
C GLY A 133 3.56 7.78 4.71
N GLY A 134 3.02 7.12 3.71
CA GLY A 134 2.40 7.76 2.55
C GLY A 134 0.96 8.25 2.79
N LEU A 135 0.22 7.56 3.65
CA LEU A 135 -1.20 7.87 3.91
C LEU A 135 -1.40 9.04 4.88
N LEU A 136 -0.53 9.16 5.88
CA LEU A 136 -0.62 10.21 6.89
C LEU A 136 0.19 11.43 6.45
N PRO A 137 -0.30 12.66 6.67
CA PRO A 137 0.40 13.87 6.27
C PRO A 137 1.59 14.19 7.16
N GLY A 138 2.43 15.12 6.71
CA GLY A 138 3.49 15.74 7.50
C GLY A 138 4.68 14.83 7.77
N ILE A 139 5.63 15.36 8.55
CA ILE A 139 6.83 14.65 8.98
C ILE A 139 6.54 13.98 10.30
N LYS A 140 6.90 12.73 10.42
CA LYS A 140 6.49 11.91 11.56
C LYS A 140 7.44 10.77 11.83
N LEU A 141 7.54 10.42 13.09
CA LEU A 141 8.11 9.16 13.56
C LEU A 141 6.96 8.16 13.70
N LEU A 142 7.12 7.00 13.09
CA LEU A 142 6.21 5.87 13.22
C LEU A 142 6.88 4.80 14.07
N GLN A 143 6.21 4.37 15.11
CA GLN A 143 6.70 3.33 16.02
C GLN A 143 5.59 2.30 16.26
N THR A 144 5.98 1.07 16.53
CA THR A 144 5.06 0.02 16.96
C THR A 144 5.70 -0.83 18.02
N GLU A 145 4.89 -1.40 18.88
CA GLU A 145 5.36 -2.37 19.86
C GLU A 145 5.54 -3.75 19.24
N ARG A 146 6.27 -4.60 19.95
CA ARG A 146 6.46 -6.00 19.58
C ARG A 146 5.13 -6.75 19.70
N GLY A 147 4.69 -7.42 18.65
CA GLY A 147 3.49 -8.25 18.69
C GLY A 147 2.95 -8.57 17.31
N PHE A 148 1.90 -9.38 17.27
CA PHE A 148 1.17 -9.71 16.03
C PHE A 148 0.21 -8.60 15.61
N CYS A 149 -0.36 -7.88 16.58
CA CYS A 149 -1.20 -6.71 16.32
C CYS A 149 -0.33 -5.48 16.16
N GLN A 150 -0.18 -5.01 14.94
CA GLN A 150 0.65 -3.84 14.62
C GLN A 150 -0.23 -2.60 14.55
N ASN A 151 -0.14 -1.75 15.58
CA ASN A 151 -0.80 -0.44 15.62
C ASN A 151 0.28 0.64 15.66
N PRO A 152 0.68 1.19 14.51
CA PRO A 152 1.71 2.22 14.48
C PRO A 152 1.29 3.46 15.25
N GLU A 153 2.06 3.82 16.25
CA GLU A 153 1.97 5.09 16.95
C GLU A 153 2.62 6.18 16.11
N VAL A 154 1.95 7.31 15.99
CA VAL A 154 2.40 8.43 15.15
C VAL A 154 2.77 9.61 16.01
N ARG A 155 4.03 10.02 15.94
CA ARG A 155 4.54 11.23 16.61
C ARG A 155 4.92 12.25 15.55
N TYR A 156 4.12 13.31 15.42
CA TYR A 156 4.37 14.37 14.45
C TYR A 156 5.53 15.27 14.87
N MET A 157 6.27 15.74 13.87
CA MET A 157 7.38 16.68 14.02
C MET A 157 7.07 18.00 13.34
N PRO A 158 7.73 19.10 13.76
CA PRO A 158 7.67 20.36 13.03
C PRO A 158 8.12 20.17 11.58
N ASP A 159 7.36 20.72 10.66
CA ASP A 159 7.62 20.60 9.21
C ASP A 159 8.40 21.79 8.62
N ALA A 160 8.70 22.80 9.44
CA ALA A 160 9.38 24.03 9.03
C ALA A 160 10.69 23.75 8.27
N LEU A 161 11.50 22.79 8.76
CA LEU A 161 12.78 22.40 8.15
C LEU A 161 12.61 21.95 6.68
N PHE A 162 11.44 21.41 6.32
CA PHE A 162 11.20 20.86 5.00
C PHE A 162 10.29 21.74 4.13
N ASN A 163 9.52 22.66 4.73
CA ASN A 163 8.52 23.45 4.05
C ASN A 163 8.91 24.93 3.87
N LEU A 164 9.73 25.48 4.78
CA LEU A 164 10.22 26.86 4.62
C LEU A 164 11.12 26.98 3.38
N PRO A 165 10.96 28.04 2.56
CA PRO A 165 11.70 28.20 1.30
C PRO A 165 13.23 28.15 1.48
N GLU A 166 13.75 28.76 2.54
CA GLU A 166 15.18 28.80 2.83
C GLU A 166 15.78 27.41 3.12
N TYR A 167 15.03 26.52 3.77
CA TYR A 167 15.49 25.16 4.05
C TYR A 167 15.15 24.19 2.92
N LYS A 168 14.01 24.39 2.24
CA LYS A 168 13.61 23.57 1.10
C LYS A 168 14.66 23.58 -0.01
N ALA A 169 15.32 24.72 -0.21
CA ALA A 169 16.41 24.86 -1.18
C ALA A 169 17.67 24.03 -0.83
N CYS A 170 17.81 23.59 0.42
CA CYS A 170 18.92 22.77 0.87
C CYS A 170 18.67 21.25 0.70
N HIS A 171 17.47 20.85 0.28
CA HIS A 171 17.12 19.45 0.08
C HIS A 171 17.28 19.06 -1.39
N LEU A 172 17.90 17.91 -1.62
CA LEU A 172 18.06 17.33 -2.95
C LEU A 172 17.50 15.91 -2.95
N LEU A 173 16.51 15.65 -3.80
CA LEU A 173 16.06 14.30 -4.13
C LEU A 173 16.76 13.86 -5.42
N TYR A 174 17.68 12.89 -5.30
CA TYR A 174 18.41 12.35 -6.44
C TYR A 174 17.84 10.99 -6.85
N TYR A 175 17.32 10.91 -8.08
CA TYR A 175 16.85 9.64 -8.64
C TYR A 175 18.03 8.90 -9.31
N THR A 176 18.36 7.73 -8.77
CA THR A 176 19.53 6.93 -9.25
C THR A 176 19.27 6.19 -10.57
N GLY A 177 18.02 6.12 -11.02
CA GLY A 177 17.64 5.31 -12.19
C GLY A 177 17.64 3.80 -11.94
N ILE A 178 17.95 3.36 -10.72
CA ILE A 178 18.02 1.94 -10.37
C ILE A 178 16.64 1.50 -9.83
N THR A 179 15.97 0.62 -10.57
CA THR A 179 14.79 -0.07 -10.07
C THR A 179 15.21 -1.34 -9.33
N ARG A 180 14.77 -1.51 -8.09
CA ARG A 180 15.05 -2.72 -7.30
C ARG A 180 13.76 -3.48 -7.06
N THR A 181 13.85 -4.80 -7.18
CA THR A 181 12.76 -5.68 -6.74
C THR A 181 12.84 -5.83 -5.23
N ALA A 182 12.06 -5.03 -4.50
CA ALA A 182 12.03 -5.03 -3.03
C ALA A 182 11.81 -6.43 -2.44
N LYS A 183 11.00 -7.25 -3.09
CA LYS A 183 10.67 -8.62 -2.66
C LYS A 183 11.90 -9.49 -2.39
N THR A 184 12.89 -9.49 -3.27
CA THR A 184 14.09 -10.34 -3.11
C THR A 184 14.95 -9.87 -1.94
N ILE A 185 15.11 -8.55 -1.79
CA ILE A 185 15.91 -7.96 -0.71
C ILE A 185 15.24 -8.20 0.64
N LEU A 186 13.92 -7.98 0.73
CA LEU A 186 13.16 -8.20 1.96
C LEU A 186 13.16 -9.67 2.36
N ALA A 187 13.00 -10.60 1.42
CA ALA A 187 13.07 -12.02 1.69
C ALA A 187 14.43 -12.43 2.27
N GLU A 188 15.53 -11.88 1.74
CA GLU A 188 16.87 -12.15 2.27
C GLU A 188 17.07 -11.57 3.66
N ILE A 189 16.62 -10.35 3.93
CA ILE A 189 16.67 -9.73 5.27
C ILE A 189 15.89 -10.59 6.27
N VAL A 190 14.66 -10.97 5.94
CA VAL A 190 13.82 -11.81 6.79
C VAL A 190 14.48 -13.17 7.06
N ARG A 191 15.06 -13.79 6.02
CA ARG A 191 15.81 -15.06 6.16
C ARG A 191 16.94 -14.92 7.17
N ARG A 192 17.76 -13.87 7.06
CA ARG A 192 18.90 -13.63 7.98
C ARG A 192 18.45 -13.32 9.40
N MET A 193 17.34 -12.61 9.55
CA MET A 193 16.71 -12.40 10.87
C MET A 193 16.29 -13.74 11.52
N PHE A 194 15.67 -14.64 10.76
CA PHE A 194 15.30 -15.97 11.26
C PHE A 194 16.52 -16.83 11.59
N LEU A 195 17.59 -16.70 10.83
CA LEU A 195 18.86 -17.39 11.10
C LEU A 195 19.65 -16.75 12.26
N ASN A 196 19.15 -15.67 12.82
CA ASN A 196 19.77 -14.95 13.94
C ASN A 196 21.21 -14.51 13.64
N GLU A 197 21.47 -14.08 12.40
CA GLU A 197 22.79 -13.59 12.00
C GLU A 197 23.12 -12.30 12.75
N HIS A 198 24.23 -12.30 13.47
CA HIS A 198 24.56 -11.31 14.51
C HIS A 198 24.78 -9.90 13.92
N ASP A 199 25.49 -9.82 12.81
CA ASP A 199 25.87 -8.54 12.17
C ASP A 199 24.64 -7.83 11.58
N GLU A 200 23.75 -8.56 10.93
CA GLU A 200 22.51 -8.04 10.38
C GLU A 200 21.55 -7.56 11.46
N LEU A 201 21.45 -8.30 12.55
CA LEU A 201 20.65 -7.88 13.70
C LEU A 201 21.22 -6.63 14.39
N ALA A 202 22.55 -6.50 14.44
CA ALA A 202 23.21 -5.31 14.95
C ALA A 202 22.91 -4.08 14.06
N GLN A 203 23.02 -4.21 12.74
CA GLN A 203 22.68 -3.16 11.80
C GLN A 203 21.22 -2.71 11.89
N LEU A 204 20.27 -3.66 12.03
CA LEU A 204 18.85 -3.32 12.20
C LEU A 204 18.59 -2.54 13.50
N ARG A 205 19.29 -2.89 14.59
CA ARG A 205 19.22 -2.13 15.86
C ARG A 205 19.78 -0.72 15.72
N GLU A 206 20.90 -0.58 15.02
CA GLU A 206 21.52 0.71 14.74
C GLU A 206 20.61 1.60 13.87
N MET A 207 20.02 1.06 12.78
CA MET A 207 19.04 1.78 11.97
C MET A 207 17.85 2.27 12.80
N LYS A 208 17.37 1.44 13.74
CA LYS A 208 16.28 1.81 14.65
C LYS A 208 16.70 2.94 15.59
N ALA A 209 17.92 2.92 16.12
CA ALA A 209 18.47 3.98 16.96
C ALA A 209 18.59 5.30 16.16
N HIS A 210 19.12 5.26 14.94
CA HIS A 210 19.24 6.42 14.08
C HIS A 210 17.90 7.12 13.79
N ALA A 211 16.80 6.36 13.69
CA ALA A 211 15.47 6.95 13.50
C ALA A 211 15.06 7.81 14.72
N LEU A 212 15.38 7.37 15.93
CA LEU A 212 15.13 8.12 17.16
C LEU A 212 16.06 9.33 17.30
N ASP A 213 17.34 9.15 16.98
CA ASP A 213 18.33 10.24 17.00
C ASP A 213 17.94 11.36 16.02
N MET A 214 17.46 10.98 14.83
CA MET A 214 16.97 11.93 13.83
C MET A 214 15.72 12.66 14.33
N PHE A 215 14.80 11.95 14.96
CA PHE A 215 13.61 12.55 15.56
C PHE A 215 13.99 13.59 16.61
N ASP A 216 14.90 13.27 17.50
CA ASP A 216 15.37 14.19 18.53
C ASP A 216 16.16 15.38 17.96
N ALA A 217 16.93 15.16 16.90
CA ALA A 217 17.68 16.22 16.22
C ALA A 217 16.78 17.26 15.54
N ILE A 218 15.65 16.81 14.93
CA ILE A 218 14.69 17.70 14.27
C ILE A 218 13.88 18.54 15.28
N GLN A 219 13.72 18.06 16.49
CA GLN A 219 12.98 18.78 17.54
C GLN A 219 13.80 19.86 18.27
N ARG A 220 15.11 19.87 18.14
CA ARG A 220 16.03 20.86 18.75
C ARG A 220 16.20 22.09 17.87
#